data_95f59f06ae5c2c8610ec7ecee3f300ce
#
_entry.id   95f59f06ae5c2c8610ec7ecee3f300ce
#
_cell.length_a   1.000
_cell.length_b   1.000
_cell.length_c   1.000
_cell.angle_alpha   90.00
_cell.angle_beta   90.00
_cell.angle_gamma   90.00
#
_symmetry.space_group_name_H-M   'P 1'
#
loop_
_entity.id
_entity.type
_entity.pdbx_description
1 polymer ?
#
loop_
_entity_poly.entity_id
_entity_poly.type
_entity_poly.pdbx_seq_one_letter_code
_entity_poly.pdbx_strand_id
1 'polypeptide(L)'
;MKNLPKEKRDRLVLLCLGTLAIVVGLYYGLITTQQKSLAEMAKKQVEETEKLKSGERLASSTAQIEKTLAAADTKLKAIESRMPSGDMYSWIILTVNTFKENYQVDIPQFSREVPSEVGMYTQFPYRAAVFNLRGTAHFHEFGRFVADFENTFPYMRIQNIELDPASVSNANAQGDQEKLAFKMEIVTLVNPNIR
;
A
#
# COMPACT_ATOMS: atom_id res chain seq x y z
N MET A 1 -24.20 73.90 54.89
CA MET A 1 -24.06 72.45 55.04
C MET A 1 -24.20 72.16 56.52
N LYS A 2 -25.27 71.51 56.97
CA LYS A 2 -25.59 71.27 58.37
C LYS A 2 -24.57 70.34 58.98
N ASN A 3 -23.93 70.86 60.11
CA ASN A 3 -23.02 70.08 60.97
C ASN A 3 -23.85 68.97 61.64
N LEU A 4 -23.76 67.76 61.15
CA LEU A 4 -24.26 66.59 61.86
C LEU A 4 -23.30 66.23 62.98
N PRO A 5 -23.84 65.86 64.22
CA PRO A 5 -22.99 65.46 65.34
C PRO A 5 -22.08 64.27 64.93
N LYS A 6 -20.83 64.26 65.42
CA LYS A 6 -19.80 63.30 65.03
C LYS A 6 -20.27 61.84 65.11
N GLU A 7 -21.04 61.46 66.10
CA GLU A 7 -21.59 60.08 66.18
C GLU A 7 -22.53 59.64 65.08
N LYS A 8 -23.36 60.58 64.55
CA LYS A 8 -24.26 60.23 63.41
C LYS A 8 -23.47 60.14 62.09
N ARG A 9 -22.40 60.90 61.98
CA ARG A 9 -21.52 60.86 60.80
C ARG A 9 -20.72 59.57 60.75
N ASP A 10 -20.23 59.10 61.89
CA ASP A 10 -19.47 57.86 61.97
C ASP A 10 -20.35 56.62 61.73
N ARG A 11 -21.60 56.63 62.23
CA ARG A 11 -22.57 55.55 61.89
C ARG A 11 -22.93 55.55 60.43
N LEU A 12 -23.06 56.70 59.80
CA LEU A 12 -23.37 56.81 58.35
C LEU A 12 -22.21 56.34 57.48
N VAL A 13 -20.98 56.67 57.87
CA VAL A 13 -19.76 56.17 57.20
C VAL A 13 -19.64 54.65 57.34
N LEU A 14 -19.91 54.10 58.53
CA LEU A 14 -19.86 52.65 58.74
C LEU A 14 -20.94 51.90 57.94
N LEU A 15 -22.15 52.46 57.83
CA LEU A 15 -23.21 51.93 56.97
C LEU A 15 -22.80 51.95 55.48
N CYS A 16 -22.27 53.07 54.99
CA CYS A 16 -21.78 53.19 53.64
C CYS A 16 -20.62 52.19 53.31
N LEU A 17 -19.69 52.01 54.27
CA LEU A 17 -18.60 51.08 54.12
C LEU A 17 -19.09 49.62 54.15
N GLY A 18 -20.09 49.30 54.99
CA GLY A 18 -20.69 47.98 55.01
C GLY A 18 -21.48 47.66 53.74
N THR A 19 -22.25 48.59 53.20
CA THR A 19 -22.94 48.38 51.92
C THR A 19 -21.99 48.26 50.75
N LEU A 20 -20.93 49.04 50.74
CA LEU A 20 -19.90 48.93 49.71
C LEU A 20 -19.17 47.57 49.75
N ALA A 21 -18.85 47.07 50.93
CA ALA A 21 -18.23 45.74 51.10
C ALA A 21 -19.15 44.60 50.62
N ILE A 22 -20.47 44.68 50.87
CA ILE A 22 -21.46 43.71 50.41
C ILE A 22 -21.58 43.75 48.88
N VAL A 23 -21.65 44.91 48.26
CA VAL A 23 -21.74 45.07 46.81
C VAL A 23 -20.50 44.53 46.13
N VAL A 24 -19.31 44.83 46.66
CA VAL A 24 -18.04 44.29 46.11
C VAL A 24 -17.98 42.78 46.29
N GLY A 25 -18.38 42.21 47.42
CA GLY A 25 -18.42 40.78 47.65
C GLY A 25 -19.38 40.05 46.71
N LEU A 26 -20.57 40.58 46.45
CA LEU A 26 -21.52 40.04 45.50
C LEU A 26 -21.03 40.15 44.04
N TYR A 27 -20.42 41.27 43.69
CA TYR A 27 -19.81 41.47 42.38
C TYR A 27 -18.69 40.46 42.08
N TYR A 28 -17.77 40.28 42.99
CA TYR A 28 -16.71 39.29 42.85
C TYR A 28 -17.23 37.85 42.84
N GLY A 29 -18.18 37.53 43.73
CA GLY A 29 -18.75 36.18 43.81
C GLY A 29 -19.52 35.74 42.57
N LEU A 30 -20.36 36.64 42.03
CA LEU A 30 -21.16 36.33 40.83
C LEU A 30 -20.33 36.30 39.58
N ILE A 31 -19.41 37.23 39.38
CA ILE A 31 -18.60 37.30 38.16
C ILE A 31 -17.60 36.16 38.08
N THR A 32 -16.91 35.81 39.18
CA THR A 32 -15.96 34.71 39.19
C THR A 32 -16.62 33.35 38.93
N THR A 33 -17.86 33.14 39.44
CA THR A 33 -18.59 31.90 39.21
C THR A 33 -19.09 31.79 37.76
N GLN A 34 -19.57 32.89 37.16
CA GLN A 34 -19.98 32.92 35.77
C GLN A 34 -18.79 32.73 34.80
N GLN A 35 -17.67 33.36 35.06
CA GLN A 35 -16.44 33.16 34.26
C GLN A 35 -15.93 31.72 34.29
N LYS A 36 -15.96 31.09 35.45
CA LYS A 36 -15.58 29.66 35.57
C LYS A 36 -16.54 28.76 34.79
N SER A 37 -17.82 28.97 34.89
CA SER A 37 -18.82 28.21 34.16
C SER A 37 -18.70 28.38 32.63
N LEU A 38 -18.47 29.60 32.16
CA LEU A 38 -18.18 29.87 30.74
C LEU A 38 -16.91 29.20 30.24
N ALA A 39 -15.84 29.25 31.04
CA ALA A 39 -14.57 28.60 30.69
C ALA A 39 -14.70 27.06 30.65
N GLU A 40 -15.46 26.47 31.58
CA GLU A 40 -15.77 25.03 31.55
C GLU A 40 -16.61 24.63 30.35
N MET A 41 -17.63 25.41 30.00
CA MET A 41 -18.43 25.15 28.80
C MET A 41 -17.62 25.28 27.53
N ALA A 42 -16.77 26.30 27.41
CA ALA A 42 -15.88 26.46 26.27
C ALA A 42 -14.88 25.28 26.15
N LYS A 43 -14.33 24.81 27.28
CA LYS A 43 -13.44 23.64 27.29
C LYS A 43 -14.17 22.37 26.87
N LYS A 44 -15.37 22.12 27.38
CA LYS A 44 -16.19 20.98 26.97
C LYS A 44 -16.54 21.04 25.48
N GLN A 45 -16.86 22.23 24.98
CA GLN A 45 -17.18 22.42 23.56
C GLN A 45 -15.98 22.12 22.62
N VAL A 46 -14.79 22.54 23.04
CA VAL A 46 -13.54 22.19 22.32
C VAL A 46 -13.29 20.68 22.38
N GLU A 47 -13.44 20.06 23.53
CA GLU A 47 -13.24 18.62 23.71
C GLU A 47 -14.23 17.80 22.86
N GLU A 48 -15.51 18.18 22.83
CA GLU A 48 -16.52 17.51 22.00
C GLU A 48 -16.26 17.71 20.49
N THR A 49 -15.83 18.91 20.09
CA THR A 49 -15.47 19.17 18.70
C THR A 49 -14.21 18.40 18.26
N GLU A 50 -13.25 18.21 19.15
CA GLU A 50 -12.09 17.36 18.86
C GLU A 50 -12.46 15.88 18.75
N LYS A 51 -13.34 15.38 19.63
CA LYS A 51 -13.88 14.02 19.53
C LYS A 51 -14.62 13.78 18.21
N LEU A 52 -15.46 14.72 17.80
CA LEU A 52 -16.16 14.66 16.52
C LEU A 52 -15.18 14.64 15.34
N LYS A 53 -14.20 15.55 15.31
CA LYS A 53 -13.18 15.59 14.27
C LYS A 53 -12.34 14.32 14.21
N SER A 54 -11.98 13.75 15.38
CA SER A 54 -11.26 12.47 15.42
C SER A 54 -12.12 11.33 14.91
N GLY A 55 -13.41 11.29 15.25
CA GLY A 55 -14.37 10.33 14.73
C GLY A 55 -14.54 10.42 13.21
N GLU A 56 -14.67 11.62 12.66
CA GLU A 56 -14.74 11.85 11.21
C GLU A 56 -13.47 11.43 10.49
N ARG A 57 -12.30 11.71 11.05
CA ARG A 57 -11.01 11.25 10.50
C ARG A 57 -10.90 9.72 10.50
N LEU A 58 -11.31 9.07 11.57
CA LEU A 58 -11.34 7.61 11.65
C LEU A 58 -12.30 7.04 10.61
N ALA A 59 -13.51 7.57 10.49
CA ALA A 59 -14.49 7.12 9.51
C ALA A 59 -13.98 7.31 8.07
N SER A 60 -13.38 8.46 7.76
CA SER A 60 -12.82 8.72 6.43
C SER A 60 -11.62 7.82 6.11
N SER A 61 -10.75 7.56 7.10
CA SER A 61 -9.62 6.64 6.92
C SER A 61 -10.08 5.19 6.72
N THR A 62 -11.12 4.74 7.43
CA THR A 62 -11.72 3.42 7.25
C THR A 62 -12.31 3.27 5.84
N ALA A 63 -13.07 4.23 5.37
CA ALA A 63 -13.63 4.23 4.02
C ALA A 63 -12.53 4.22 2.94
N GLN A 64 -11.43 4.94 3.17
CA GLN A 64 -10.28 4.92 2.26
C GLN A 64 -9.58 3.54 2.24
N ILE A 65 -9.41 2.92 3.40
CA ILE A 65 -8.82 1.58 3.52
C ILE A 65 -9.72 0.55 2.83
N GLU A 66 -11.03 0.58 3.05
CA GLU A 66 -11.97 -0.31 2.38
C GLU A 66 -11.93 -0.17 0.86
N LYS A 67 -11.87 1.06 0.36
CA LYS A 67 -11.74 1.32 -1.09
C LYS A 67 -10.43 0.78 -1.66
N THR A 68 -9.31 0.97 -0.95
CA THR A 68 -8.01 0.44 -1.39
C THR A 68 -7.98 -1.08 -1.32
N LEU A 69 -8.57 -1.67 -0.30
CA LEU A 69 -8.71 -3.13 -0.16
C LEU A 69 -9.53 -3.72 -1.31
N ALA A 70 -10.70 -3.14 -1.61
CA ALA A 70 -11.54 -3.60 -2.72
C ALA A 70 -10.82 -3.49 -4.08
N ALA A 71 -10.06 -2.41 -4.29
CA ALA A 71 -9.26 -2.24 -5.50
C ALA A 71 -8.12 -3.26 -5.58
N ALA A 72 -7.46 -3.56 -4.46
CA ALA A 72 -6.41 -4.57 -4.39
C ALA A 72 -6.96 -5.98 -4.63
N ASP A 73 -8.11 -6.33 -4.03
CA ASP A 73 -8.79 -7.62 -4.24
C ASP A 73 -9.20 -7.83 -5.71
N THR A 74 -9.72 -6.79 -6.35
CA THR A 74 -10.06 -6.83 -7.76
C THR A 74 -8.83 -7.08 -8.64
N LYS A 75 -7.72 -6.40 -8.36
CA LYS A 75 -6.45 -6.61 -9.06
C LYS A 75 -5.90 -8.02 -8.83
N LEU A 76 -5.96 -8.50 -7.59
CA LEU A 76 -5.51 -9.84 -7.23
C LEU A 76 -6.31 -10.90 -8.01
N LYS A 77 -7.63 -10.83 -8.01
CA LYS A 77 -8.49 -11.75 -8.77
C LYS A 77 -8.21 -11.72 -10.27
N ALA A 78 -7.95 -10.54 -10.83
CA ALA A 78 -7.57 -10.41 -12.24
C ALA A 78 -6.22 -11.05 -12.57
N ILE A 79 -5.26 -11.04 -11.63
CA ILE A 79 -3.98 -11.73 -11.77
C ILE A 79 -4.17 -13.25 -11.57
N GLU A 80 -4.91 -13.65 -10.56
CA GLU A 80 -5.19 -15.06 -10.26
C GLU A 80 -5.89 -15.77 -11.43
N SER A 81 -6.81 -15.09 -12.11
CA SER A 81 -7.50 -15.66 -13.28
C SER A 81 -6.57 -15.93 -14.47
N ARG A 82 -5.37 -15.34 -14.48
CA ARG A 82 -4.33 -15.57 -15.50
C ARG A 82 -3.24 -16.53 -15.07
N MET A 83 -3.22 -16.90 -13.78
CA MET A 83 -2.25 -17.87 -13.27
C MET A 83 -2.49 -19.26 -13.88
N PRO A 84 -1.43 -20.08 -13.97
CA PRO A 84 -1.56 -21.43 -14.48
C PRO A 84 -2.56 -22.26 -13.67
N SER A 85 -3.41 -22.99 -14.39
CA SER A 85 -4.35 -23.94 -13.82
C SER A 85 -4.30 -25.25 -14.61
N GLY A 86 -4.41 -26.39 -13.95
CA GLY A 86 -4.38 -27.71 -14.58
C GLY A 86 -2.97 -28.17 -14.96
N ASP A 87 -2.75 -28.62 -16.19
CA ASP A 87 -1.47 -29.09 -16.68
C ASP A 87 -0.51 -27.91 -16.93
N MET A 88 0.36 -27.67 -15.95
CA MET A 88 1.32 -26.57 -15.96
C MET A 88 2.35 -26.68 -17.10
N TYR A 89 2.71 -27.89 -17.52
CA TYR A 89 3.65 -28.10 -18.59
C TYR A 89 3.07 -27.65 -19.95
N SER A 90 1.87 -28.10 -20.27
CA SER A 90 1.19 -27.65 -21.48
C SER A 90 0.89 -26.16 -21.47
N TRP A 91 0.54 -25.63 -20.32
CA TRP A 91 0.25 -24.22 -20.14
C TRP A 91 1.46 -23.32 -20.40
N ILE A 92 2.65 -23.64 -19.84
CA ILE A 92 3.86 -22.82 -20.04
C ILE A 92 4.30 -22.86 -21.49
N ILE A 93 4.26 -24.04 -22.13
CA ILE A 93 4.62 -24.19 -23.55
C ILE A 93 3.72 -23.31 -24.41
N LEU A 94 2.41 -23.36 -24.21
CA LEU A 94 1.45 -22.57 -24.97
C LEU A 94 1.69 -21.07 -24.75
N THR A 95 1.84 -20.64 -23.48
CA THR A 95 2.06 -19.25 -23.13
C THR A 95 3.33 -18.68 -23.74
N VAL A 96 4.45 -19.38 -23.60
CA VAL A 96 5.73 -18.93 -24.15
C VAL A 96 5.73 -18.98 -25.68
N ASN A 97 5.17 -20.02 -26.30
CA ASN A 97 5.11 -20.12 -27.76
C ASN A 97 4.26 -19.02 -28.38
N THR A 98 3.08 -18.73 -27.79
CA THR A 98 2.24 -17.63 -28.27
C THR A 98 2.93 -16.27 -28.10
N PHE A 99 3.62 -16.07 -26.97
CA PHE A 99 4.32 -14.81 -26.72
C PHE A 99 5.51 -14.61 -27.65
N LYS A 100 6.30 -15.67 -27.92
CA LYS A 100 7.50 -15.60 -28.78
C LYS A 100 7.21 -15.35 -30.26
N GLU A 101 5.96 -15.53 -30.74
CA GLU A 101 5.60 -15.30 -32.13
C GLU A 101 5.95 -13.88 -32.62
N ASN A 102 6.02 -12.92 -31.71
CA ASN A 102 6.37 -11.53 -32.02
C ASN A 102 7.87 -11.24 -31.93
N TYR A 103 8.70 -12.24 -31.63
CA TYR A 103 10.13 -12.10 -31.38
C TYR A 103 10.93 -13.15 -32.18
N GLN A 104 12.15 -12.77 -32.58
CA GLN A 104 13.06 -13.71 -33.24
C GLN A 104 13.83 -14.56 -32.20
N VAL A 105 13.06 -15.30 -31.41
CA VAL A 105 13.58 -16.17 -30.35
C VAL A 105 13.11 -17.59 -30.60
N ASP A 106 14.03 -18.53 -30.67
CA ASP A 106 13.73 -19.95 -30.82
C ASP A 106 13.95 -20.69 -29.50
N ILE A 107 12.89 -21.36 -28.99
CA ILE A 107 12.90 -22.08 -27.71
C ILE A 107 12.42 -23.51 -27.97
N PRO A 108 13.32 -24.39 -28.38
CA PRO A 108 12.96 -25.79 -28.67
C PRO A 108 12.86 -26.68 -27.44
N GLN A 109 13.43 -26.27 -26.30
CA GLN A 109 13.51 -27.11 -25.11
C GLN A 109 12.83 -26.50 -23.91
N PHE A 110 11.88 -27.25 -23.36
CA PHE A 110 11.17 -26.94 -22.10
C PHE A 110 11.38 -28.10 -21.13
N SER A 111 11.72 -27.79 -19.87
CA SER A 111 11.68 -28.79 -18.80
C SER A 111 10.27 -28.96 -18.27
N ARG A 112 10.04 -30.07 -17.56
CA ARG A 112 8.87 -30.19 -16.68
C ARG A 112 9.02 -29.23 -15.49
N GLU A 113 7.88 -28.91 -14.89
CA GLU A 113 7.84 -28.08 -13.69
C GLU A 113 8.60 -28.75 -12.53
N VAL A 114 9.35 -27.93 -11.81
CA VAL A 114 9.94 -28.28 -10.52
C VAL A 114 9.25 -27.46 -9.47
N PRO A 115 8.47 -28.09 -8.55
CA PRO A 115 7.85 -27.36 -7.46
C PRO A 115 8.91 -26.69 -6.58
N SER A 116 8.70 -25.43 -6.27
CA SER A 116 9.56 -24.66 -5.38
C SER A 116 8.75 -23.95 -4.32
N GLU A 117 9.33 -23.79 -3.14
CA GLU A 117 8.71 -23.00 -2.08
C GLU A 117 9.08 -21.52 -2.26
N VAL A 118 8.13 -20.62 -2.01
CA VAL A 118 8.39 -19.19 -1.97
C VAL A 118 8.99 -18.87 -0.61
N GLY A 119 10.32 -19.00 -0.48
CA GLY A 119 11.05 -19.00 0.79
C GLY A 119 11.01 -17.70 1.61
N MET A 120 10.32 -16.66 1.17
CA MET A 120 10.31 -15.35 1.84
C MET A 120 9.17 -15.19 2.85
N TYR A 121 8.10 -15.99 2.76
CA TYR A 121 6.92 -15.84 3.61
C TYR A 121 6.38 -17.22 4.05
N THR A 122 6.41 -17.49 5.33
CA THR A 122 5.92 -18.75 5.94
C THR A 122 4.40 -19.00 5.79
N GLN A 123 3.63 -18.00 5.39
CA GLN A 123 2.18 -18.08 5.19
C GLN A 123 1.75 -17.59 3.80
N PHE A 124 2.62 -17.72 2.80
CA PHE A 124 2.28 -17.29 1.45
C PHE A 124 1.33 -18.32 0.81
N PRO A 125 0.15 -17.89 0.32
CA PRO A 125 -0.89 -18.82 -0.14
C PRO A 125 -0.58 -19.48 -1.49
N TYR A 126 0.42 -18.98 -2.25
CA TYR A 126 0.80 -19.50 -3.56
C TYR A 126 2.04 -20.36 -3.47
N ARG A 127 2.18 -21.29 -4.41
CA ARG A 127 3.39 -22.07 -4.62
C ARG A 127 4.14 -21.54 -5.83
N ALA A 128 5.44 -21.82 -5.92
CA ALA A 128 6.22 -21.52 -7.10
C ALA A 128 6.43 -22.80 -7.92
N ALA A 129 6.37 -22.67 -9.24
CA ALA A 129 6.82 -23.69 -10.18
C ALA A 129 7.95 -23.10 -11.02
N VAL A 130 9.03 -23.84 -11.17
CA VAL A 130 10.23 -23.46 -11.93
C VAL A 130 10.30 -24.28 -13.20
N PHE A 131 10.50 -23.61 -14.33
CA PHE A 131 10.68 -24.21 -15.64
C PHE A 131 12.03 -23.79 -16.20
N ASN A 132 12.82 -24.76 -16.68
CA ASN A 132 14.06 -24.47 -17.38
C ASN A 132 13.79 -24.47 -18.89
N LEU A 133 14.22 -23.40 -19.56
CA LEU A 133 14.09 -23.21 -20.99
C LEU A 133 15.48 -23.04 -21.61
N ARG A 134 15.64 -23.61 -22.79
CA ARG A 134 16.85 -23.41 -23.61
C ARG A 134 16.45 -23.04 -25.00
N GLY A 135 17.24 -22.13 -25.58
CA GLY A 135 16.97 -21.66 -26.91
C GLY A 135 18.10 -20.88 -27.52
N THR A 136 17.82 -20.29 -28.67
CA THR A 136 18.75 -19.41 -29.39
C THR A 136 18.04 -18.14 -29.79
N ALA A 137 18.75 -17.02 -29.77
CA ALA A 137 18.23 -15.73 -30.19
C ALA A 137 19.39 -14.77 -30.53
N HIS A 138 19.08 -13.66 -31.19
CA HIS A 138 19.98 -12.51 -31.21
C HIS A 138 19.92 -11.74 -29.89
N PHE A 139 21.04 -11.17 -29.47
CA PHE A 139 21.14 -10.50 -28.15
C PHE A 139 20.04 -9.45 -27.91
N HIS A 140 19.80 -8.58 -28.87
CA HIS A 140 18.78 -7.54 -28.75
C HIS A 140 17.35 -8.10 -28.69
N GLU A 141 17.06 -9.10 -29.50
CA GLU A 141 15.73 -9.74 -29.51
C GLU A 141 15.47 -10.51 -28.22
N PHE A 142 16.50 -11.18 -27.68
CA PHE A 142 16.42 -11.83 -26.38
C PHE A 142 16.16 -10.84 -25.26
N GLY A 143 16.88 -9.69 -25.25
CA GLY A 143 16.69 -8.65 -24.25
C GLY A 143 15.28 -8.05 -24.28
N ARG A 144 14.74 -7.78 -25.47
CA ARG A 144 13.35 -7.33 -25.64
C ARG A 144 12.36 -8.38 -25.17
N PHE A 145 12.55 -9.64 -25.58
CA PHE A 145 11.70 -10.75 -25.17
C PHE A 145 11.61 -10.85 -23.65
N VAL A 146 12.75 -10.84 -22.93
CA VAL A 146 12.79 -10.93 -21.47
C VAL A 146 12.07 -9.76 -20.83
N ALA A 147 12.35 -8.52 -21.24
CA ALA A 147 11.76 -7.33 -20.67
C ALA A 147 10.23 -7.28 -20.88
N ASP A 148 9.78 -7.56 -22.10
CA ASP A 148 8.37 -7.53 -22.42
C ASP A 148 7.60 -8.70 -21.79
N PHE A 149 8.25 -9.86 -21.63
CA PHE A 149 7.69 -11.03 -20.95
C PHE A 149 7.42 -10.74 -19.47
N GLU A 150 8.38 -10.20 -18.74
CA GLU A 150 8.19 -9.87 -17.32
C GLU A 150 7.15 -8.76 -17.11
N ASN A 151 7.05 -7.81 -18.03
CA ASN A 151 6.03 -6.76 -17.99
C ASN A 151 4.61 -7.30 -18.30
N THR A 152 4.50 -8.27 -19.20
CA THR A 152 3.22 -8.85 -19.59
C THR A 152 2.67 -9.83 -18.55
N PHE A 153 3.57 -10.57 -17.90
CA PHE A 153 3.22 -11.61 -16.92
C PHE A 153 3.75 -11.29 -15.52
N PRO A 154 3.09 -10.43 -14.75
CA PRO A 154 3.60 -9.96 -13.45
C PRO A 154 3.69 -11.05 -12.38
N TYR A 155 3.09 -12.23 -12.62
CA TYR A 155 3.16 -13.42 -11.77
C TYR A 155 4.28 -14.39 -12.18
N MET A 156 5.04 -14.07 -13.23
CA MET A 156 6.21 -14.81 -13.68
C MET A 156 7.46 -13.96 -13.52
N ARG A 157 8.59 -14.64 -13.30
CA ARG A 157 9.90 -14.02 -13.21
C ARG A 157 10.93 -14.88 -13.96
N ILE A 158 11.80 -14.22 -14.72
CA ILE A 158 12.92 -14.87 -15.34
C ILE A 158 14.13 -14.73 -14.42
N GLN A 159 14.81 -15.83 -14.16
CA GLN A 159 16.03 -15.88 -13.34
C GLN A 159 17.04 -16.86 -13.91
N ASN A 160 18.26 -16.81 -13.38
CA ASN A 160 19.35 -17.72 -13.75
C ASN A 160 19.61 -17.76 -15.27
N ILE A 161 19.75 -16.56 -15.87
CA ILE A 161 20.04 -16.43 -17.30
C ILE A 161 21.51 -16.74 -17.54
N GLU A 162 21.78 -17.77 -18.34
CA GLU A 162 23.10 -18.13 -18.88
C GLU A 162 23.08 -17.82 -20.38
N LEU A 163 24.10 -17.11 -20.88
CA LEU A 163 24.25 -16.77 -22.30
C LEU A 163 25.59 -17.27 -22.78
N ASP A 164 25.57 -18.14 -23.78
CA ASP A 164 26.76 -18.65 -24.44
C ASP A 164 26.75 -18.23 -25.92
N PRO A 165 27.89 -17.94 -26.53
CA PRO A 165 27.97 -17.77 -27.98
C PRO A 165 27.46 -19.05 -28.63
N ALA A 166 26.47 -18.94 -29.54
CA ALA A 166 26.05 -20.13 -30.29
C ALA A 166 27.20 -20.59 -31.15
N SER A 167 27.70 -21.81 -30.90
CA SER A 167 28.76 -22.41 -31.73
C SER A 167 28.19 -22.67 -33.11
N VAL A 168 28.47 -21.77 -34.03
CA VAL A 168 28.09 -21.92 -35.44
C VAL A 168 28.97 -22.97 -36.08
N SER A 169 28.43 -24.17 -36.26
CA SER A 169 29.17 -25.29 -36.90
C SER A 169 29.45 -25.08 -38.39
N ASN A 170 29.00 -23.98 -38.99
CA ASN A 170 29.20 -23.70 -40.42
C ASN A 170 29.70 -22.26 -40.59
N ALA A 171 30.99 -22.16 -40.87
CA ALA A 171 31.76 -20.91 -41.07
C ALA A 171 31.36 -20.05 -42.29
N ASN A 172 30.24 -20.29 -42.94
CA ASN A 172 29.88 -19.67 -44.22
C ASN A 172 28.67 -18.71 -44.18
N ALA A 173 28.11 -18.47 -42.97
CA ALA A 173 26.97 -17.55 -42.86
C ALA A 173 27.39 -16.29 -42.09
N GLN A 174 27.73 -15.24 -42.79
CA GLN A 174 28.14 -13.93 -42.29
C GLN A 174 27.03 -13.21 -41.47
N GLY A 175 25.83 -13.79 -41.35
CA GLY A 175 24.72 -13.26 -40.57
C GLY A 175 24.46 -13.95 -39.23
N ASP A 176 25.12 -15.05 -38.93
CA ASP A 176 24.85 -15.89 -37.75
C ASP A 176 25.82 -15.65 -36.57
N GLN A 177 26.76 -14.70 -36.71
CA GLN A 177 27.78 -14.42 -35.67
C GLN A 177 27.23 -13.77 -34.41
N GLU A 178 25.99 -13.26 -34.41
CA GLU A 178 25.37 -12.63 -33.28
C GLU A 178 24.33 -13.51 -32.57
N LYS A 179 24.14 -14.75 -33.00
CA LYS A 179 23.27 -15.70 -32.31
C LYS A 179 23.90 -16.19 -31.03
N LEU A 180 23.10 -16.11 -29.97
CA LEU A 180 23.42 -16.62 -28.63
C LEU A 180 22.57 -17.86 -28.35
N ALA A 181 23.19 -18.85 -27.71
CA ALA A 181 22.47 -19.88 -27.02
C ALA A 181 22.18 -19.38 -25.60
N PHE A 182 20.95 -19.52 -25.16
CA PHE A 182 20.55 -19.12 -23.82
C PHE A 182 19.93 -20.29 -23.05
N LYS A 183 20.13 -20.23 -21.75
CA LYS A 183 19.41 -21.04 -20.78
C LYS A 183 18.84 -20.09 -19.74
N MET A 184 17.56 -20.24 -19.42
CA MET A 184 16.89 -19.40 -18.44
C MET A 184 15.90 -20.22 -17.62
N GLU A 185 15.62 -19.73 -16.43
CA GLU A 185 14.59 -20.29 -15.57
C GLU A 185 13.41 -19.33 -15.49
N ILE A 186 12.20 -19.81 -15.76
CA ILE A 186 10.97 -19.08 -15.50
C ILE A 186 10.38 -19.61 -14.23
N VAL A 187 10.21 -18.73 -13.26
CA VAL A 187 9.47 -19.00 -12.02
C VAL A 187 8.09 -18.40 -12.12
N THR A 188 7.07 -19.20 -11.95
CA THR A 188 5.68 -18.74 -11.95
C THR A 188 5.01 -19.03 -10.61
N LEU A 189 4.12 -18.14 -10.17
CA LEU A 189 3.24 -18.40 -9.04
C LEU A 189 2.07 -19.25 -9.48
N VAL A 190 1.73 -20.21 -8.66
CA VAL A 190 0.61 -21.14 -8.88
C VAL A 190 -0.34 -21.04 -7.71
N ASN A 191 -1.62 -20.87 -7.99
CA ASN A 191 -2.65 -20.89 -6.95
C ASN A 191 -3.01 -22.37 -6.62
N PRO A 192 -2.71 -22.83 -5.41
CA PRO A 192 -2.98 -24.22 -5.02
C PRO A 192 -4.47 -24.56 -4.93
N ASN A 193 -5.34 -23.56 -4.90
CA ASN A 193 -6.79 -23.74 -4.78
C ASN A 193 -7.53 -23.89 -6.12
N ILE A 194 -6.83 -23.68 -7.24
CA ILE A 194 -7.37 -23.85 -8.60
C ILE A 194 -6.88 -25.21 -9.10
N ARG A 195 -7.69 -26.25 -8.93
CA ARG A 195 -7.51 -27.58 -9.55
C ARG A 195 -8.32 -27.68 -10.80
#